data_733568bd6cb12fcd8b9c0fcc5e5dabc1
#
_entry.id   733568bd6cb12fcd8b9c0fcc5e5dabc1
#
_cell.length_a   1.000
_cell.length_b   1.000
_cell.length_c   1.000
_cell.angle_alpha   90.00
_cell.angle_beta   90.00
_cell.angle_gamma   90.00
#
_symmetry.space_group_name_H-M   'P 1'
#
loop_
_entity.id
_entity.type
_entity.pdbx_description
1 polymer ?
#
loop_
_entity_poly.entity_id
_entity_poly.type
_entity_poly.pdbx_seq_one_letter_code
_entity_poly.pdbx_strand_id
1 'polypeptide(L)'
;MKDFYDIWILSHEYPFQGAVLQEAIIATCARRSTPLNSRGLVFSIEFADRSDKQTQWTTFLRKTQITGIPEDFPVIMEGMRKFLHPVAEASEKQLRFEKKWRPGGPWQS
;
A
#
# COMPACT_ATOMS: atom_id res chain seq x y z
N MET A 1 12.56 -2.39 0.30
CA MET A 1 11.64 -2.35 1.48
C MET A 1 11.28 -0.95 1.95
N LYS A 2 12.08 0.05 1.61
CA LYS A 2 11.79 1.43 2.00
C LYS A 2 10.42 1.91 1.51
N ASP A 3 10.04 1.55 0.29
CA ASP A 3 8.76 1.99 -0.28
C ASP A 3 7.57 1.45 0.54
N PHE A 4 7.66 0.21 1.01
CA PHE A 4 6.63 -0.36 1.87
C PHE A 4 6.54 0.38 3.21
N TYR A 5 7.69 0.71 3.78
CA TYR A 5 7.76 1.48 5.01
C TYR A 5 7.14 2.87 4.84
N ASP A 6 7.52 3.57 3.78
CA ASP A 6 7.01 4.92 3.51
C ASP A 6 5.49 4.92 3.35
N ILE A 7 4.94 3.97 2.61
CA ILE A 7 3.50 3.86 2.41
C ILE A 7 2.80 3.52 3.73
N TRP A 8 3.36 2.61 4.51
CA TRP A 8 2.82 2.27 5.82
C TRP A 8 2.70 3.51 6.71
N ILE A 9 3.78 4.28 6.82
CA ILE A 9 3.81 5.50 7.65
C ILE A 9 2.77 6.50 7.16
N LEU A 10 2.72 6.76 5.85
CA LEU A 10 1.77 7.71 5.28
C LEU A 10 0.33 7.30 5.59
N SER A 11 0.01 6.02 5.46
CA SER A 11 -1.35 5.53 5.70
C SER A 11 -1.77 5.61 7.17
N HIS A 12 -0.81 5.62 8.09
CA HIS A 12 -1.09 5.64 9.53
C HIS A 12 -1.00 7.02 10.15
N GLU A 13 -0.31 7.95 9.53
CA GLU A 13 -0.09 9.28 10.10
C GLU A 13 -0.87 10.40 9.41
N TYR A 14 -1.32 10.20 8.17
CA TYR A 14 -1.95 11.25 7.38
C TYR A 14 -3.30 10.84 6.84
N PRO A 15 -4.24 11.81 6.71
CA PRO A 15 -5.47 11.57 5.98
C PRO A 15 -5.24 11.71 4.48
N PHE A 16 -6.09 11.05 3.68
CA PHE A 16 -6.03 11.15 2.22
C PHE A 16 -7.42 11.28 1.63
N GLN A 17 -7.51 12.03 0.54
CA GLN A 17 -8.69 12.03 -0.30
C GLN A 17 -8.51 10.97 -1.38
N GLY A 18 -9.49 10.08 -1.51
CA GLY A 18 -9.40 8.95 -2.43
C GLY A 18 -9.20 9.37 -3.87
N ALA A 19 -9.88 10.43 -4.32
CA ALA A 19 -9.75 10.92 -5.69
C ALA A 19 -8.34 11.43 -5.99
N VAL A 20 -7.70 12.11 -5.04
CA VAL A 20 -6.33 12.60 -5.20
C VAL A 20 -5.34 11.45 -5.23
N LEU A 21 -5.50 10.48 -4.33
CA LEU A 21 -4.64 9.29 -4.31
C LEU A 21 -4.81 8.49 -5.60
N GLN A 22 -6.04 8.35 -6.10
CA GLN A 22 -6.31 7.67 -7.36
C GLN A 22 -5.58 8.32 -8.53
N GLU A 23 -5.63 9.63 -8.64
CA GLU A 23 -4.90 10.36 -9.69
C GLU A 23 -3.40 10.12 -9.60
N ALA A 24 -2.85 10.12 -8.39
CA ALA A 24 -1.43 9.88 -8.18
C ALA A 24 -1.04 8.46 -8.60
N ILE A 25 -1.86 7.46 -8.27
CA ILE A 25 -1.62 6.07 -8.64
C ILE A 25 -1.67 5.89 -10.16
N ILE A 26 -2.68 6.47 -10.80
CA ILE A 26 -2.84 6.38 -12.26
C ILE A 26 -1.62 7.00 -12.96
N ALA A 27 -1.21 8.19 -12.52
CA ALA A 27 -0.06 8.88 -13.11
C ALA A 27 1.24 8.08 -12.92
N THR A 28 1.42 7.48 -11.75
CA THR A 28 2.61 6.68 -11.44
C THR A 28 2.65 5.42 -12.30
N CYS A 29 1.52 4.71 -12.43
CA CYS A 29 1.44 3.52 -13.26
C CYS A 29 1.69 3.85 -14.73
N ALA A 30 1.16 4.96 -15.22
CA ALA A 30 1.37 5.39 -16.60
C ALA A 30 2.87 5.67 -16.87
N ARG A 31 3.54 6.35 -15.95
CA ARG A 31 4.98 6.64 -16.10
C ARG A 31 5.84 5.39 -16.09
N ARG A 32 5.46 4.39 -15.32
CA ARG A 32 6.22 3.13 -15.18
C ARG A 32 5.75 2.05 -16.13
N SER A 33 4.78 2.34 -16.97
CA SER A 33 4.14 1.35 -17.86
C SER A 33 3.65 0.13 -17.09
N THR A 34 3.17 0.33 -15.87
CA THR A 34 2.66 -0.71 -14.99
C THR A 34 1.15 -0.82 -15.14
N PRO A 35 0.59 -2.03 -15.33
CA PRO A 35 -0.86 -2.18 -15.42
C PRO A 35 -1.58 -1.72 -14.15
N LEU A 36 -2.73 -1.05 -14.33
CA LEU A 36 -3.63 -0.68 -13.23
C LEU A 36 -4.51 -1.85 -12.81
N ASN A 37 -3.93 -3.00 -12.72
CA ASN A 37 -4.63 -4.24 -12.45
C ASN A 37 -4.41 -4.61 -10.98
N SER A 38 -5.47 -4.85 -10.22
CA SER A 38 -5.37 -5.26 -8.83
C SER A 38 -4.55 -6.54 -8.64
N ARG A 39 -4.48 -7.39 -9.67
CA ARG A 39 -3.66 -8.59 -9.67
C ARG A 39 -2.19 -8.29 -9.92
N GLY A 40 -1.90 -7.22 -10.64
CA GLY A 40 -0.52 -6.78 -10.91
C GLY A 40 0.09 -6.03 -9.75
N LEU A 41 -0.71 -5.59 -8.80
CA LEU A 41 -0.22 -5.02 -7.56
C LEU A 41 0.23 -6.16 -6.65
N VAL A 42 1.30 -5.93 -5.92
CA VAL A 42 1.99 -6.94 -5.13
C VAL A 42 1.25 -7.20 -3.82
N PHE A 43 -0.08 -7.33 -3.89
CA PHE A 43 -0.95 -7.49 -2.72
C PHE A 43 -1.51 -8.89 -2.56
N SER A 44 -0.95 -9.86 -3.28
CA SER A 44 -1.38 -11.24 -3.15
C SER A 44 -0.92 -11.82 -1.80
N ILE A 45 -1.72 -12.72 -1.25
CA ILE A 45 -1.36 -13.45 -0.04
C ILE A 45 -0.05 -14.21 -0.28
N GLU A 46 0.14 -14.74 -1.48
CA GLU A 46 1.35 -15.46 -1.86
C GLU A 46 2.61 -14.59 -1.72
N PHE A 47 2.54 -13.34 -2.13
CA PHE A 47 3.67 -12.43 -1.99
C PHE A 47 3.94 -12.14 -0.51
N ALA A 48 2.89 -11.91 0.27
CA ALA A 48 3.02 -11.61 1.70
C ALA A 48 3.60 -12.78 2.49
N ASP A 49 3.30 -14.01 2.07
CA ASP A 49 3.74 -15.22 2.77
C ASP A 49 5.13 -15.70 2.33
N ARG A 50 5.78 -15.04 1.39
CA ARG A 50 7.12 -15.45 0.97
C ARG A 50 8.13 -15.17 2.07
N SER A 51 8.87 -16.20 2.44
CA SER A 51 9.86 -16.11 3.52
C SER A 51 11.00 -15.15 3.21
N ASP A 52 11.37 -15.00 1.93
CA ASP A 52 12.40 -14.04 1.53
C ASP A 52 11.96 -12.59 1.78
N LYS A 53 10.69 -12.29 1.61
CA LYS A 53 10.16 -10.96 1.88
C LYS A 53 10.14 -10.66 3.38
N GLN A 54 9.80 -11.63 4.20
CA GLN A 54 9.87 -11.48 5.64
C GLN A 54 11.31 -11.21 6.10
N THR A 55 12.27 -11.94 5.55
CA THR A 55 13.68 -11.73 5.86
C THR A 55 14.14 -10.34 5.44
N GLN A 56 13.77 -9.89 4.24
CA GLN A 56 14.12 -8.56 3.75
C GLN A 56 13.53 -7.46 4.64
N TRP A 57 12.30 -7.65 5.09
CA TRP A 57 11.63 -6.68 5.95
C TRP A 57 12.31 -6.59 7.31
N THR A 58 12.59 -7.73 7.94
CA THR A 58 13.28 -7.79 9.23
C THR A 58 14.66 -7.13 9.15
N THR A 59 15.41 -7.44 8.09
CA THR A 59 16.73 -6.85 7.87
C THR A 59 16.64 -5.33 7.69
N PHE A 60 15.66 -4.86 6.93
CA PHE A 60 15.46 -3.43 6.73
C PHE A 60 15.19 -2.72 8.05
N LEU A 61 14.28 -3.25 8.89
CA LEU A 61 13.97 -2.64 10.19
C LEU A 61 15.19 -2.60 11.09
N ARG A 62 15.99 -3.68 11.08
CA ARG A 62 17.19 -3.77 11.91
C ARG A 62 18.26 -2.77 11.47
N LYS A 63 18.52 -2.67 10.17
CA LYS A 63 19.55 -1.77 9.63
C LYS A 63 19.20 -0.30 9.84
N THR A 64 17.93 0.05 9.75
CA THR A 64 17.47 1.43 9.92
C THR A 64 17.13 1.77 11.34
N GLN A 65 17.18 0.80 12.26
CA GLN A 65 16.88 0.96 13.70
C GLN A 65 15.49 1.54 13.92
N ILE A 66 14.55 1.16 13.07
CA ILE A 66 13.16 1.60 13.18
C ILE A 66 12.45 0.76 14.23
N THR A 67 11.72 1.43 15.13
CA THR A 67 10.90 0.78 16.15
C THR A 67 9.46 1.25 16.03
N GLY A 68 8.53 0.52 16.66
CA GLY A 68 7.11 0.88 16.64
C GLY A 68 6.37 0.48 15.40
N ILE A 69 7.00 -0.29 14.49
CA ILE A 69 6.40 -0.80 13.27
C ILE A 69 6.30 -2.32 13.37
N PRO A 70 5.21 -2.93 12.87
CA PRO A 70 5.09 -4.39 12.90
C PRO A 70 6.28 -5.08 12.22
N GLU A 71 6.79 -6.12 12.86
CA GLU A 71 7.90 -6.91 12.35
C GLU A 71 7.44 -7.99 11.35
N ASP A 72 6.17 -8.36 11.39
CA ASP A 72 5.60 -9.36 10.49
C ASP A 72 5.24 -8.72 9.15
N PHE A 73 5.91 -9.13 8.09
CA PHE A 73 5.65 -8.59 6.75
C PHE A 73 4.20 -8.80 6.30
N PRO A 74 3.54 -9.95 6.54
CA PRO A 74 2.12 -10.11 6.19
C PRO A 74 1.20 -9.05 6.80
N VAL A 75 1.51 -8.59 8.03
CA VAL A 75 0.74 -7.51 8.68
C VAL A 75 0.90 -6.21 7.89
N ILE A 76 2.10 -5.90 7.43
CA ILE A 76 2.38 -4.72 6.62
C ILE A 76 1.60 -4.79 5.29
N MET A 77 1.62 -5.93 4.64
CA MET A 77 0.92 -6.12 3.36
C MET A 77 -0.59 -6.00 3.52
N GLU A 78 -1.14 -6.51 4.63
CA GLU A 78 -2.57 -6.38 4.91
C GLU A 78 -2.98 -4.92 5.08
N GLY A 79 -2.18 -4.14 5.80
CA GLY A 79 -2.42 -2.71 5.97
C GLY A 79 -2.35 -1.96 4.65
N MET A 80 -1.37 -2.28 3.81
CA MET A 80 -1.23 -1.66 2.50
C MET A 80 -2.38 -2.04 1.57
N ARG A 81 -2.84 -3.29 1.64
CA ARG A 81 -3.96 -3.74 0.84
C ARG A 81 -5.24 -2.98 1.19
N LYS A 82 -5.50 -2.80 2.48
CA LYS A 82 -6.66 -2.01 2.93
C LYS A 82 -6.60 -0.57 2.45
N PHE A 83 -5.40 -0.01 2.35
CA PHE A 83 -5.21 1.36 1.92
C PHE A 83 -5.28 1.50 0.39
N LEU A 84 -4.60 0.64 -0.35
CA LEU A 84 -4.40 0.82 -1.79
C LEU A 84 -5.34 -0.01 -2.67
N HIS A 85 -5.74 -1.20 -2.23
CA HIS A 85 -6.54 -2.10 -3.07
C HIS A 85 -7.87 -1.50 -3.51
N PRO A 86 -8.66 -0.86 -2.62
CA PRO A 86 -9.92 -0.25 -3.06
C PRO A 86 -9.73 0.84 -4.12
N VAL A 87 -8.65 1.63 -4.01
CA VAL A 87 -8.33 2.66 -4.99
C VAL A 87 -7.93 2.04 -6.32
N ALA A 88 -7.08 1.02 -6.28
CA ALA A 88 -6.64 0.32 -7.47
C ALA A 88 -7.80 -0.38 -8.19
N GLU A 89 -8.69 -1.02 -7.43
CA GLU A 89 -9.87 -1.69 -7.98
C GLU A 89 -10.80 -0.69 -8.67
N ALA A 90 -11.06 0.45 -8.05
CA ALA A 90 -11.88 1.50 -8.65
C ALA A 90 -11.24 2.02 -9.93
N SER A 91 -9.93 2.20 -9.95
CA SER A 91 -9.19 2.65 -11.12
C SER A 91 -9.26 1.64 -12.26
N GLU A 92 -9.15 0.35 -11.95
CA GLU A 92 -9.28 -0.72 -12.93
C GLU A 92 -10.66 -0.73 -13.59
N LYS A 93 -11.70 -0.45 -12.80
CA LYS A 93 -13.09 -0.38 -13.28
C LYS A 93 -13.45 0.98 -13.88
N GLN A 94 -12.49 1.89 -13.95
CA GLN A 94 -12.70 3.26 -14.45
C GLN A 94 -13.74 4.03 -13.63
N LEU A 95 -13.83 3.74 -12.34
CA LEU A 95 -14.70 4.42 -11.41
C LEU A 95 -13.90 5.44 -10.60
N ARG A 96 -14.53 6.58 -10.32
CA ARG A 96 -13.91 7.58 -9.48
C ARG A 96 -14.00 7.15 -8.02
N PHE A 97 -12.89 7.24 -7.29
CA PHE A 97 -12.81 6.84 -5.89
C PHE A 97 -12.91 8.09 -5.00
N GLU A 98 -14.12 8.38 -4.48
CA GLU A 98 -14.38 9.62 -3.74
C GLU A 98 -14.52 9.39 -2.23
N LYS A 99 -13.83 8.41 -1.68
CA LYS A 99 -13.80 8.17 -0.25
C LYS A 99 -12.65 8.91 0.42
N LYS A 100 -12.72 9.00 1.74
CA LYS A 100 -11.69 9.65 2.54
C LYS A 100 -11.02 8.63 3.44
N TRP A 101 -9.70 8.75 3.58
CA TRP A 101 -8.92 7.89 4.45
C TRP A 101 -8.59 8.65 5.73
N ARG A 102 -8.91 8.06 6.87
CA ARG A 102 -8.46 8.54 8.16
C ARG A 102 -7.10 7.93 8.49
N PRO A 103 -6.22 8.63 9.25
CA PRO A 103 -4.96 8.00 9.68
C PRO A 103 -5.22 6.65 10.32
N GLY A 104 -4.58 5.59 9.80
CA GLY A 104 -4.84 4.23 10.22
C GLY A 104 -6.04 3.54 9.59
N GLY A 105 -6.84 4.26 8.81
CA GLY A 105 -8.02 3.71 8.12
C GLY A 105 -9.24 3.59 9.00
N PRO A 106 -10.35 3.04 8.45
CA PRO A 106 -10.54 2.62 7.06
C PRO A 106 -10.99 3.76 6.14
N TRP A 107 -11.24 3.43 4.86
CA TRP A 107 -11.86 4.37 3.93
C TRP A 107 -13.31 4.64 4.32
N GLN A 108 -13.72 5.90 4.23
CA GLN A 108 -15.06 6.34 4.58
C GLN A 108 -15.65 7.20 3.47
N SER A 109 -16.93 7.03 3.27
CA SER A 109 -17.69 7.82 2.28
C SER A 109 -17.84 9.28 2.70
#